data_645d44b73d66d60c77937a949019520d
#
_entry.id   645d44b73d66d60c77937a949019520d
#
_cell.length_a   1.000
_cell.length_b   1.000
_cell.length_c   1.000
_cell.angle_alpha   90.00
_cell.angle_beta   90.00
_cell.angle_gamma   90.00
#
_symmetry.space_group_name_H-M   'P 1'
#
loop_
_entity.id
_entity.type
_entity.pdbx_description
1 polymer ?
#
loop_
_entity_poly.entity_id
_entity_poly.type
_entity_poly.pdbx_seq_one_letter_code
_entity_poly.pdbx_strand_id
1 'polypeptide(L)'
;MEMINILEGYNKRVNCIGSYYLIATLANNRNKFKEFDNIQFYNLLIQVLCYIFDRSLRRKNCLRDDIKDFIEEINRMDYKIMLSEDDLKDLANYIINGLTNSGKVYLFTYYSLEQEKHIDESIKIIEDKNVKINNQERLSYSLTTEGYRLLLSTKEYDELFQIQISQMIAKLRIEKGDYQG
;
A
#
# COMPACT_ATOMS: atom_id res chain seq x y z
N MET A 1 3.03 16.47 8.33
CA MET A 1 2.62 15.12 8.75
C MET A 1 1.64 15.18 9.90
N GLU A 2 1.94 15.96 10.87
CA GLU A 2 1.05 16.13 12.01
C GLU A 2 -0.24 16.80 11.66
N MET A 3 -0.26 17.47 10.54
CA MET A 3 -1.47 18.13 10.14
C MET A 3 -2.57 17.16 9.79
N ILE A 4 -2.22 15.93 9.52
CA ILE A 4 -3.24 14.93 9.46
C ILE A 4 -3.46 14.55 10.89
N ASN A 5 -4.00 15.45 11.53
CA ASN A 5 -4.13 15.33 12.95
C ASN A 5 -5.52 14.87 13.28
N ILE A 6 -5.74 14.89 14.51
CA ILE A 6 -6.92 14.36 15.12
C ILE A 6 -8.19 15.03 14.68
N LEU A 7 -8.15 16.31 14.41
CA LEU A 7 -9.37 17.02 14.00
C LEU A 7 -9.91 16.46 12.68
N GLU A 8 -9.05 15.81 11.94
CA GLU A 8 -9.40 15.20 10.68
C GLU A 8 -9.93 13.78 10.84
N GLY A 9 -9.90 13.24 12.06
CA GLY A 9 -10.25 11.84 12.30
C GLY A 9 -11.56 11.42 11.68
N TYR A 10 -12.59 12.19 11.87
CA TYR A 10 -13.89 11.94 11.26
C TYR A 10 -13.86 12.15 9.75
N ASN A 11 -13.30 13.27 9.32
CA ASN A 11 -13.24 13.62 7.90
C ASN A 11 -12.38 12.68 7.10
N LYS A 12 -11.32 12.12 7.68
CA LYS A 12 -10.47 11.12 7.02
C LYS A 12 -11.29 9.94 6.51
N ARG A 13 -12.23 9.45 7.30
CA ARG A 13 -13.06 8.31 6.90
C ARG A 13 -13.90 8.63 5.69
N VAL A 14 -14.54 9.77 5.70
CA VAL A 14 -15.37 10.21 4.58
C VAL A 14 -14.51 10.40 3.33
N ASN A 15 -13.36 11.04 3.50
CA ASN A 15 -12.46 11.33 2.38
C ASN A 15 -11.74 10.10 1.84
N CYS A 16 -11.76 8.97 2.57
CA CYS A 16 -11.08 7.74 2.15
C CYS A 16 -12.02 6.71 1.53
N ILE A 17 -13.27 7.03 1.30
CA ILE A 17 -14.24 6.05 0.76
C ILE A 17 -13.73 5.44 -0.54
N GLY A 18 -13.23 6.25 -1.47
CA GLY A 18 -12.68 5.76 -2.72
C GLY A 18 -11.48 4.85 -2.51
N SER A 19 -10.60 5.21 -1.59
CA SER A 19 -9.43 4.40 -1.27
C SER A 19 -9.80 3.06 -0.65
N TYR A 20 -10.75 3.04 0.28
CA TYR A 20 -11.27 1.79 0.85
C TYR A 20 -11.90 0.91 -0.22
N TYR A 21 -12.67 1.51 -1.11
CA TYR A 21 -13.28 0.79 -2.22
C TYR A 21 -12.22 0.13 -3.10
N LEU A 22 -11.18 0.87 -3.44
CA LEU A 22 -10.08 0.35 -4.26
C LEU A 22 -9.40 -0.84 -3.57
N ILE A 23 -9.07 -0.71 -2.30
CA ILE A 23 -8.43 -1.79 -1.54
C ILE A 23 -9.33 -3.02 -1.48
N ALA A 24 -10.61 -2.84 -1.20
CA ALA A 24 -11.56 -3.95 -1.16
C ALA A 24 -11.69 -4.62 -2.53
N THR A 25 -11.70 -3.84 -3.60
CA THR A 25 -11.80 -4.36 -4.96
C THR A 25 -10.55 -5.16 -5.33
N LEU A 26 -9.37 -4.66 -4.97
CA LEU A 26 -8.12 -5.41 -5.18
C LEU A 26 -8.14 -6.74 -4.45
N ALA A 27 -8.61 -6.75 -3.20
CA ALA A 27 -8.69 -7.97 -2.42
C ALA A 27 -9.71 -8.95 -3.02
N ASN A 28 -10.86 -8.46 -3.46
CA ASN A 28 -11.92 -9.31 -4.02
C ASN A 28 -11.56 -9.89 -5.38
N ASN A 29 -10.74 -9.20 -6.17
CA ASN A 29 -10.38 -9.62 -7.53
C ASN A 29 -9.00 -10.25 -7.65
N ARG A 30 -8.48 -10.80 -6.59
CA ARG A 30 -7.13 -11.35 -6.52
C ARG A 30 -6.92 -12.68 -7.28
N ASN A 31 -7.83 -13.10 -8.04
CA ASN A 31 -7.90 -14.31 -8.91
C ASN A 31 -6.83 -15.40 -8.75
N LYS A 32 -5.56 -15.08 -9.02
CA LYS A 32 -4.43 -16.03 -8.95
C LYS A 32 -3.96 -16.31 -7.53
N PHE A 33 -4.40 -15.52 -6.56
CA PHE A 33 -3.87 -15.57 -5.19
C PHE A 33 -4.95 -15.97 -4.20
N LYS A 34 -5.76 -16.95 -4.59
CA LYS A 34 -6.91 -17.41 -3.81
C LYS A 34 -6.53 -18.11 -2.50
N GLU A 35 -5.27 -18.51 -2.35
CA GLU A 35 -4.76 -19.06 -1.11
C GLU A 35 -4.79 -18.04 0.02
N PHE A 36 -4.72 -16.74 -0.33
CA PHE A 36 -5.02 -15.68 0.62
C PHE A 36 -6.54 -15.54 0.69
N ASP A 37 -7.13 -15.53 1.87
CA ASP A 37 -8.53 -15.12 1.98
C ASP A 37 -8.65 -13.59 1.85
N ASN A 38 -9.85 -13.07 1.79
CA ASN A 38 -10.08 -11.63 1.59
C ASN A 38 -9.46 -10.78 2.69
N ILE A 39 -9.55 -11.23 3.93
CA ILE A 39 -9.01 -10.51 5.09
C ILE A 39 -7.50 -10.53 5.06
N GLN A 40 -6.91 -11.67 4.78
CA GLN A 40 -5.46 -11.80 4.66
C GLN A 40 -4.91 -10.91 3.55
N PHE A 41 -5.57 -10.89 2.40
CA PHE A 41 -5.12 -10.07 1.28
C PHE A 41 -5.27 -8.58 1.58
N TYR A 42 -6.38 -8.19 2.21
CA TYR A 42 -6.56 -6.81 2.68
C TYR A 42 -5.43 -6.40 3.63
N ASN A 43 -5.12 -7.26 4.59
CA ASN A 43 -4.05 -7.01 5.54
C ASN A 43 -2.70 -6.88 4.83
N LEU A 44 -2.45 -7.73 3.86
CA LEU A 44 -1.22 -7.66 3.06
C LEU A 44 -1.09 -6.30 2.35
N LEU A 45 -2.19 -5.81 1.77
CA LEU A 45 -2.19 -4.50 1.12
C LEU A 45 -1.84 -3.38 2.10
N ILE A 46 -2.43 -3.41 3.29
CA ILE A 46 -2.13 -2.41 4.32
C ILE A 46 -0.68 -2.53 4.80
N GLN A 47 -0.17 -3.74 4.95
CA GLN A 47 1.22 -3.97 5.32
C GLN A 47 2.19 -3.38 4.29
N VAL A 48 1.89 -3.56 3.01
CA VAL A 48 2.68 -2.97 1.93
C VAL A 48 2.67 -1.44 2.02
N LEU A 49 1.53 -0.84 2.30
CA LEU A 49 1.45 0.61 2.48
C LEU A 49 2.28 1.09 3.66
N CYS A 50 2.27 0.36 4.76
CA CYS A 50 3.10 0.67 5.92
C CYS A 50 4.59 0.64 5.56
N TYR A 51 5.00 -0.36 4.79
CA TYR A 51 6.38 -0.48 4.35
C TYR A 51 6.80 0.68 3.46
N ILE A 52 5.98 1.04 2.48
CA ILE A 52 6.25 2.16 1.58
C ILE A 52 6.36 3.46 2.36
N PHE A 53 5.47 3.66 3.31
CA PHE A 53 5.49 4.84 4.19
C PHE A 53 6.78 4.89 5.01
N ASP A 54 7.18 3.77 5.60
CA ASP A 54 8.42 3.69 6.37
C ASP A 54 9.63 4.08 5.53
N ARG A 55 9.72 3.58 4.31
CA ARG A 55 10.82 3.94 3.40
C ARG A 55 10.85 5.45 3.14
N SER A 56 9.69 6.05 2.94
CA SER A 56 9.58 7.50 2.73
C SER A 56 10.05 8.29 3.95
N LEU A 57 9.65 7.87 5.15
CA LEU A 57 10.09 8.51 6.39
C LEU A 57 11.61 8.48 6.56
N ARG A 58 12.24 7.43 6.08
CA ARG A 58 13.68 7.26 6.16
C ARG A 58 14.41 7.87 4.96
N ARG A 59 13.69 8.53 4.07
CA ARG A 59 14.21 9.13 2.84
C ARG A 59 14.95 8.12 1.98
N LYS A 60 14.45 6.91 1.91
CA LYS A 60 15.00 5.82 1.11
C LYS A 60 14.10 5.55 -0.07
N ASN A 61 14.71 5.16 -1.19
CA ASN A 61 13.94 4.72 -2.35
C ASN A 61 13.20 3.43 -2.02
N CYS A 62 12.04 3.28 -2.62
CA CYS A 62 11.23 2.07 -2.51
C CYS A 62 10.97 1.53 -3.91
N LEU A 63 11.78 0.58 -4.34
CA LEU A 63 11.68 0.00 -5.68
C LEU A 63 10.71 -1.18 -5.68
N ARG A 64 10.33 -1.61 -6.86
CA ARG A 64 9.45 -2.79 -7.02
C ARG A 64 10.04 -4.02 -6.34
N ASP A 65 11.35 -4.23 -6.49
CA ASP A 65 12.03 -5.36 -5.87
C ASP A 65 12.02 -5.28 -4.35
N ASP A 66 12.09 -4.08 -3.77
CA ASP A 66 11.99 -3.89 -2.33
C ASP A 66 10.62 -4.31 -1.83
N ILE A 67 9.57 -3.94 -2.55
CA ILE A 67 8.19 -4.32 -2.21
C ILE A 67 8.03 -5.84 -2.33
N LYS A 68 8.57 -6.42 -3.39
CA LYS A 68 8.51 -7.88 -3.58
C LYS A 68 9.20 -8.61 -2.43
N ASP A 69 10.38 -8.16 -2.03
CA ASP A 69 11.12 -8.75 -0.92
C ASP A 69 10.35 -8.63 0.39
N PHE A 70 9.71 -7.49 0.61
CA PHE A 70 8.88 -7.29 1.78
C PHE A 70 7.70 -8.27 1.81
N ILE A 71 7.02 -8.44 0.69
CA ILE A 71 5.90 -9.38 0.56
C ILE A 71 6.38 -10.81 0.86
N GLU A 72 7.52 -11.18 0.32
CA GLU A 72 8.12 -12.49 0.55
C GLU A 72 8.37 -12.74 2.04
N GLU A 73 8.96 -11.77 2.73
CA GLU A 73 9.23 -11.88 4.17
C GLU A 73 7.95 -11.99 5.00
N ILE A 74 6.96 -11.15 4.70
CA ILE A 74 5.68 -11.21 5.41
C ILE A 74 4.98 -12.53 5.16
N ASN A 75 5.02 -13.02 3.94
CA ASN A 75 4.43 -14.32 3.63
C ASN A 75 5.12 -15.43 4.41
N ARG A 76 6.44 -15.40 4.47
CA ARG A 76 7.22 -16.39 5.22
C ARG A 76 6.88 -16.38 6.70
N MET A 77 6.66 -15.20 7.26
CA MET A 77 6.44 -15.04 8.70
C MET A 77 4.98 -15.26 9.12
N ASP A 78 4.04 -14.75 8.34
CA ASP A 78 2.62 -14.71 8.73
C ASP A 78 1.73 -15.66 7.95
N TYR A 79 1.73 -15.54 6.63
CA TYR A 79 0.74 -16.25 5.81
C TYR A 79 1.17 -17.66 5.44
N LYS A 80 2.46 -17.84 5.22
CA LYS A 80 3.09 -19.15 4.94
C LYS A 80 2.47 -19.86 3.74
N ILE A 81 2.14 -19.09 2.71
CA ILE A 81 1.56 -19.61 1.48
C ILE A 81 2.71 -20.01 0.54
N MET A 82 2.53 -21.13 -0.14
CA MET A 82 3.53 -21.61 -1.11
C MET A 82 3.47 -20.75 -2.36
N LEU A 83 4.51 -19.94 -2.56
CA LEU A 83 4.63 -19.06 -3.72
C LEU A 83 5.98 -19.30 -4.39
N SER A 84 5.97 -19.50 -5.70
CA SER A 84 7.19 -19.52 -6.50
C SER A 84 7.73 -18.11 -6.68
N GLU A 85 8.95 -17.98 -7.18
CA GLU A 85 9.52 -16.67 -7.48
C GLU A 85 8.67 -15.91 -8.51
N ASP A 86 8.12 -16.60 -9.50
CA ASP A 86 7.23 -16.00 -10.49
C ASP A 86 5.92 -15.55 -9.86
N ASP A 87 5.37 -16.34 -8.94
CA ASP A 87 4.16 -15.96 -8.21
C ASP A 87 4.39 -14.70 -7.37
N LEU A 88 5.54 -14.58 -6.73
CA LEU A 88 5.90 -13.40 -5.96
C LEU A 88 6.00 -12.16 -6.83
N LYS A 89 6.60 -12.29 -8.01
CA LYS A 89 6.67 -11.18 -8.98
C LYS A 89 5.29 -10.78 -9.43
N ASP A 90 4.44 -11.75 -9.77
CA ASP A 90 3.07 -11.49 -10.20
C ASP A 90 2.27 -10.82 -9.10
N LEU A 91 2.42 -11.26 -7.86
CA LEU A 91 1.74 -10.70 -6.71
C LEU A 91 2.18 -9.25 -6.48
N ALA A 92 3.47 -8.98 -6.49
CA ALA A 92 4.00 -7.62 -6.36
C ALA A 92 3.48 -6.72 -7.48
N ASN A 93 3.49 -7.21 -8.72
CA ASN A 93 2.97 -6.45 -9.86
C ASN A 93 1.49 -6.16 -9.73
N TYR A 94 0.71 -7.14 -9.32
CA TYR A 94 -0.73 -6.95 -9.11
C TYR A 94 -1.00 -5.88 -8.07
N ILE A 95 -0.31 -5.93 -6.94
CA ILE A 95 -0.47 -4.97 -5.86
C ILE A 95 -0.04 -3.57 -6.30
N ILE A 96 1.15 -3.45 -6.87
CA ILE A 96 1.70 -2.16 -7.28
C ILE A 96 0.83 -1.53 -8.36
N ASN A 97 0.47 -2.29 -9.38
CA ASN A 97 -0.36 -1.78 -10.47
C ASN A 97 -1.75 -1.38 -9.98
N GLY A 98 -2.32 -2.15 -9.08
CA GLY A 98 -3.61 -1.80 -8.49
C GLY A 98 -3.54 -0.54 -7.65
N LEU A 99 -2.53 -0.42 -6.80
CA LEU A 99 -2.39 0.75 -5.91
C LEU A 99 -2.04 2.03 -6.67
N THR A 100 -1.32 1.92 -7.80
CA THR A 100 -1.06 3.05 -8.70
C THR A 100 -2.21 3.30 -9.65
N ASN A 101 -3.14 2.35 -9.74
CA ASN A 101 -4.22 2.34 -10.73
C ASN A 101 -3.71 2.53 -12.16
N SER A 102 -2.51 2.02 -12.44
CA SER A 102 -1.87 2.18 -13.74
C SER A 102 -2.54 1.36 -14.82
N GLY A 103 -3.20 0.27 -14.46
CA GLY A 103 -3.94 -0.58 -15.38
C GLY A 103 -5.35 -0.10 -15.69
N LYS A 104 -5.77 1.03 -15.16
CA LYS A 104 -7.14 1.57 -15.29
C LYS A 104 -8.21 0.54 -14.89
N VAL A 105 -7.88 -0.30 -13.93
CA VAL A 105 -8.74 -1.42 -13.54
C VAL A 105 -9.91 -0.95 -12.70
N TYR A 106 -9.72 0.15 -11.96
CA TYR A 106 -10.72 0.61 -11.01
C TYR A 106 -10.96 2.10 -11.14
N LEU A 107 -12.23 2.45 -11.34
CA LEU A 107 -12.70 3.82 -11.30
C LEU A 107 -13.67 3.96 -10.15
N PHE A 108 -13.54 5.03 -9.44
CA PHE A 108 -14.50 5.41 -8.42
C PHE A 108 -15.41 6.48 -9.00
N THR A 109 -16.69 6.16 -9.11
CA THR A 109 -17.69 7.08 -9.65
C THR A 109 -18.52 7.65 -8.50
N TYR A 110 -18.64 8.94 -8.45
CA TYR A 110 -19.48 9.61 -7.46
C TYR A 110 -20.22 10.78 -8.10
N TYR A 111 -21.31 11.18 -7.47
CA TYR A 111 -22.08 12.33 -7.92
C TYR A 111 -21.56 13.59 -7.19
N SER A 112 -21.13 14.56 -7.97
CA SER A 112 -20.69 15.85 -7.42
C SER A 112 -21.84 16.83 -7.41
N LEU A 113 -22.20 17.31 -6.22
CA LEU A 113 -23.24 18.33 -6.07
C LEU A 113 -22.81 19.67 -6.65
N GLU A 114 -21.52 19.98 -6.56
CA GLU A 114 -20.99 21.25 -7.09
C GLU A 114 -21.08 21.30 -8.61
N GLN A 115 -20.75 20.18 -9.27
CA GLN A 115 -20.73 20.12 -10.73
C GLN A 115 -22.01 19.57 -11.33
N GLU A 116 -22.92 19.12 -10.48
CA GLU A 116 -24.22 18.56 -10.87
C GLU A 116 -24.09 17.44 -11.92
N LYS A 117 -23.07 16.57 -11.72
CA LYS A 117 -22.83 15.45 -12.62
C LYS A 117 -22.10 14.32 -11.90
N HIS A 118 -22.13 13.14 -12.53
CA HIS A 118 -21.31 12.03 -12.10
C HIS A 118 -19.86 12.24 -12.55
N ILE A 119 -18.94 12.00 -11.60
CA ILE A 119 -17.51 12.14 -11.86
C ILE A 119 -16.86 10.79 -11.66
N ASP A 120 -16.06 10.40 -12.66
CA ASP A 120 -15.23 9.22 -12.57
C ASP A 120 -13.82 9.64 -12.15
N GLU A 121 -13.34 9.10 -11.04
CA GLU A 121 -11.98 9.35 -10.59
C GLU A 121 -11.18 8.08 -10.56
N SER A 122 -9.94 8.20 -11.04
CA SER A 122 -8.93 7.19 -10.89
C SER A 122 -8.22 7.42 -9.56
N ILE A 123 -8.40 6.51 -8.62
CA ILE A 123 -7.81 6.63 -7.29
C ILE A 123 -6.41 6.05 -7.31
N LYS A 124 -5.43 6.84 -6.89
CA LYS A 124 -4.05 6.38 -6.70
C LYS A 124 -3.72 6.37 -5.23
N ILE A 125 -3.36 5.23 -4.73
CA ILE A 125 -2.93 5.08 -3.33
C ILE A 125 -1.42 5.29 -3.22
N ILE A 126 -0.67 4.85 -4.21
CA ILE A 126 0.76 5.11 -4.32
C ILE A 126 1.05 5.78 -5.64
N GLU A 127 2.15 6.49 -5.69
CA GLU A 127 2.65 7.13 -6.91
C GLU A 127 4.10 6.75 -7.14
N ASP A 128 4.54 6.85 -8.38
CA ASP A 128 5.90 6.54 -8.75
C ASP A 128 6.63 7.79 -9.23
N LYS A 129 7.94 7.76 -9.13
CA LYS A 129 8.81 8.76 -9.74
C LYS A 129 10.09 8.07 -10.22
N ASN A 130 10.67 8.63 -11.26
CA ASN A 130 11.96 8.14 -11.75
C ASN A 130 13.09 8.58 -10.83
N VAL A 131 13.94 7.64 -10.48
CA VAL A 131 15.16 7.89 -9.72
C VAL A 131 16.32 7.23 -10.45
N LYS A 132 17.52 7.76 -10.28
CA LYS A 132 18.74 7.16 -10.83
C LYS A 132 19.47 6.40 -9.73
N ILE A 133 19.71 5.12 -10.00
CA ILE A 133 20.49 4.25 -9.13
C ILE A 133 21.51 3.57 -10.00
N ASN A 134 22.81 3.79 -9.71
CA ASN A 134 23.92 3.24 -10.49
C ASN A 134 23.78 3.56 -11.98
N ASN A 135 23.41 4.80 -12.32
CA ASN A 135 23.22 5.30 -13.68
C ASN A 135 22.05 4.63 -14.45
N GLN A 136 21.19 3.88 -13.75
CA GLN A 136 19.98 3.33 -14.33
C GLN A 136 18.76 4.03 -13.78
N GLU A 137 17.81 4.30 -14.68
CA GLU A 137 16.53 4.86 -14.26
C GLU A 137 15.65 3.74 -13.70
N ARG A 138 15.11 3.98 -12.51
CA ARG A 138 14.23 3.05 -11.81
C ARG A 138 13.03 3.82 -11.28
N LEU A 139 11.94 3.11 -11.06
CA LEU A 139 10.76 3.70 -10.43
C LEU A 139 10.82 3.50 -8.92
N SER A 140 10.63 4.58 -8.18
CA SER A 140 10.51 4.56 -6.73
C SER A 140 9.08 4.94 -6.34
N TYR A 141 8.51 4.23 -5.41
CA TYR A 141 7.11 4.37 -5.00
C TYR A 141 6.99 5.09 -3.66
N SER A 142 5.97 5.90 -3.53
CA SER A 142 5.63 6.60 -2.29
C SER A 142 4.11 6.70 -2.15
N LEU A 143 3.62 6.99 -0.96
CA LEU A 143 2.19 7.16 -0.75
C LEU A 143 1.74 8.50 -1.34
N THR A 144 0.55 8.48 -1.94
CA THR A 144 -0.17 9.71 -2.26
C THR A 144 -0.80 10.26 -0.98
N THR A 145 -1.42 11.43 -1.08
CA THR A 145 -2.21 11.98 0.03
C THR A 145 -3.33 11.02 0.43
N GLU A 146 -3.99 10.42 -0.55
CA GLU A 146 -5.05 9.43 -0.34
C GLU A 146 -4.52 8.19 0.37
N GLY A 147 -3.37 7.70 -0.05
CA GLY A 147 -2.72 6.54 0.59
C GLY A 147 -2.34 6.81 2.03
N TYR A 148 -1.82 7.99 2.30
CA TYR A 148 -1.47 8.39 3.65
C TYR A 148 -2.70 8.48 4.55
N ARG A 149 -3.76 9.10 4.06
CA ARG A 149 -5.03 9.19 4.81
C ARG A 149 -5.61 7.81 5.10
N LEU A 150 -5.58 6.94 4.11
CA LEU A 150 -6.04 5.56 4.27
C LEU A 150 -5.25 4.84 5.38
N LEU A 151 -3.94 4.96 5.36
CA LEU A 151 -3.07 4.31 6.34
C LEU A 151 -3.35 4.83 7.76
N LEU A 152 -3.50 6.14 7.92
CA LEU A 152 -3.81 6.73 9.22
C LEU A 152 -5.18 6.30 9.73
N SER A 153 -6.15 6.23 8.84
CA SER A 153 -7.51 5.78 9.16
C SER A 153 -7.50 4.33 9.66
N THR A 154 -6.73 3.47 9.00
CA THR A 154 -6.55 2.07 9.43
C THR A 154 -5.89 2.00 10.81
N LYS A 155 -4.88 2.82 11.03
CA LYS A 155 -4.17 2.88 12.30
C LYS A 155 -5.09 3.24 13.47
N GLU A 156 -6.03 4.14 13.25
CA GLU A 156 -7.00 4.53 14.28
C GLU A 156 -7.90 3.37 14.69
N TYR A 157 -8.18 2.46 13.77
CA TYR A 157 -9.08 1.34 14.05
C TYR A 157 -8.38 0.11 14.62
N ASP A 158 -7.13 -0.11 14.25
CA ASP A 158 -6.43 -1.31 14.65
C ASP A 158 -5.00 -0.99 15.08
N GLU A 159 -4.90 -0.43 16.27
CA GLU A 159 -3.62 -0.04 16.85
C GLU A 159 -2.70 -1.25 17.07
N LEU A 160 -3.25 -2.37 17.52
CA LEU A 160 -2.44 -3.58 17.75
C LEU A 160 -1.84 -4.09 16.43
N PHE A 161 -2.64 -4.10 15.38
CA PHE A 161 -2.17 -4.48 14.06
C PHE A 161 -1.01 -3.59 13.61
N GLN A 162 -1.15 -2.28 13.80
CA GLN A 162 -0.11 -1.32 13.43
C GLN A 162 1.17 -1.51 14.26
N ILE A 163 1.04 -1.85 15.52
CA ILE A 163 2.20 -2.16 16.37
C ILE A 163 2.94 -3.38 15.81
N GLN A 164 2.22 -4.44 15.49
CA GLN A 164 2.82 -5.64 14.90
C GLN A 164 3.54 -5.35 13.59
N ILE A 165 2.92 -4.57 12.72
CA ILE A 165 3.53 -4.18 11.44
C ILE A 165 4.79 -3.34 11.67
N SER A 166 4.74 -2.40 12.58
CA SER A 166 5.90 -1.57 12.90
C SER A 166 7.07 -2.41 13.41
N GLN A 167 6.79 -3.39 14.26
CA GLN A 167 7.82 -4.31 14.76
C GLN A 167 8.41 -5.15 13.64
N MET A 168 7.59 -5.65 12.75
CA MET A 168 8.01 -6.44 11.61
C MET A 168 8.91 -5.62 10.67
N ILE A 169 8.52 -4.40 10.36
CA ILE A 169 9.31 -3.49 9.53
C ILE A 169 10.66 -3.20 10.18
N ALA A 170 10.66 -2.95 11.49
CA ALA A 170 11.90 -2.70 12.23
C ALA A 170 12.84 -3.91 12.15
N LYS A 171 12.30 -5.11 12.30
CA LYS A 171 13.08 -6.34 12.17
C LYS A 171 13.70 -6.48 10.79
N LEU A 172 12.93 -6.23 9.74
CA LEU A 172 13.43 -6.29 8.37
C LEU A 172 14.53 -5.27 8.12
N ARG A 173 14.41 -4.08 8.68
CA ARG A 173 15.46 -3.06 8.57
C ARG A 173 16.76 -3.53 9.20
N ILE A 174 16.69 -4.13 10.35
CA ILE A 174 17.87 -4.66 11.04
C ILE A 174 18.52 -5.75 10.20
N GLU A 175 17.74 -6.70 9.69
CA GLU A 175 18.23 -7.80 8.87
C GLU A 175 18.89 -7.31 7.58
N LYS A 176 18.39 -6.23 6.99
CA LYS A 176 18.93 -5.66 5.76
C LYS A 176 20.04 -4.63 5.99
N GLY A 177 20.41 -4.36 7.24
CA GLY A 177 21.42 -3.36 7.55
C GLY A 177 20.96 -1.92 7.38
N ASP A 178 19.65 -1.69 7.26
CA ASP A 178 19.06 -0.36 7.14
C ASP A 178 18.88 0.33 8.49
N TYR A 179 19.19 -0.35 9.55
CA TYR A 179 19.01 0.19 10.89
C TYR A 179 19.99 1.30 11.16
N GLN A 180 19.46 2.44 11.60
CA GLN A 180 20.25 3.58 12.05
C GLN A 180 19.78 3.90 13.45
N GLY A 181 20.53 3.42 14.38
CA GLY A 181 20.21 3.53 15.78
C GLY A 181 20.02 4.97 16.25
#